data_ff33a8af8fde31f43830afe32f8b0207
#
_entry.id   ff33a8af8fde31f43830afe32f8b0207
#
_cell.length_a   1.000
_cell.length_b   1.000
_cell.length_c   1.000
_cell.angle_alpha   90.00
_cell.angle_beta   90.00
_cell.angle_gamma   90.00
#
_symmetry.space_group_name_H-M   'P 1'
#
loop_
_entity.id
_entity.type
_entity.pdbx_description
1 polymer ?
#
loop_
_entity_poly.entity_id
_entity_poly.type
_entity_poly.pdbx_seq_one_letter_code
_entity_poly.pdbx_strand_id
1 'polypeptide(L)'
;MWAVLVQGAARGNGFGDEMMATVEKMPMLQEGYETLSADLKRLKAERPTIVDAIEEARAHGDLSENAEYHAAKERQGQVEASISDIEDKLSRAQIIDPKDLSGDKVVFGATVTLLDENDKPIKYQIVGQTEANAKTGRISYNSPLGRGLIGRKLDEEVEVTVPAGERYYVVSKIEFI
;
A
#
# COMPACT_ATOMS: atom_id res chain seq x y z
N MET A 1 -0.70 -7.50 16.57
CA MET A 1 -0.34 -8.93 16.70
C MET A 1 -1.28 -9.74 15.83
N TRP A 2 -0.86 -10.00 14.58
CA TRP A 2 -1.65 -10.76 13.59
C TRP A 2 -0.77 -11.88 13.05
N ALA A 3 -0.93 -13.07 13.61
CA ALA A 3 -0.42 -14.29 13.03
C ALA A 3 -1.60 -14.98 12.32
N VAL A 4 -1.59 -14.97 11.00
CA VAL A 4 -2.47 -15.84 10.22
C VAL A 4 -1.83 -17.22 10.21
N LEU A 5 -2.48 -18.18 10.90
CA LEU A 5 -2.15 -19.59 10.85
C LEU A 5 -2.37 -20.14 9.44
N VAL A 6 -1.29 -20.50 8.78
CA VAL A 6 -1.30 -21.53 7.73
C VAL A 6 -0.54 -22.73 8.30
N GLN A 7 -1.28 -23.76 8.74
CA GLN A 7 -0.72 -25.04 9.08
C GLN A 7 -0.40 -25.82 7.82
N GLY A 8 0.89 -26.08 7.62
CA GLY A 8 1.41 -27.03 6.65
C GLY A 8 2.64 -27.69 7.24
N ALA A 9 2.49 -28.90 7.76
CA ALA A 9 3.55 -29.67 8.39
C ALA A 9 4.63 -30.10 7.41
N ALA A 10 5.91 -29.85 7.72
CA ALA A 10 7.01 -30.69 7.33
C ALA A 10 8.13 -30.61 8.38
N ARG A 11 8.48 -31.75 8.94
CA ARG A 11 9.59 -31.96 9.88
C ARG A 11 10.92 -31.90 9.13
N GLY A 12 11.95 -31.32 9.75
CA GLY A 12 13.35 -31.53 9.32
C GLY A 12 14.34 -30.56 9.97
N ASN A 13 14.96 -31.03 11.04
CA ASN A 13 16.30 -30.72 11.59
C ASN A 13 16.99 -29.39 11.33
N GLY A 14 17.08 -28.53 12.33
CA GLY A 14 18.30 -28.40 13.16
C GLY A 14 19.38 -27.43 12.71
N PHE A 15 19.62 -26.38 13.50
CA PHE A 15 20.82 -25.53 13.53
C PHE A 15 21.09 -24.63 12.31
N GLY A 16 20.58 -23.40 12.36
CA GLY A 16 20.98 -22.34 11.44
C GLY A 16 19.95 -21.24 11.19
N ASP A 17 18.85 -21.15 11.94
CA ASP A 17 17.72 -20.28 11.58
C ASP A 17 17.45 -19.16 12.62
N GLU A 18 18.53 -18.59 13.15
CA GLU A 18 18.44 -17.41 14.02
C GLU A 18 19.17 -16.25 13.37
N MET A 19 18.57 -15.61 12.40
CA MET A 19 18.74 -14.18 12.04
C MET A 19 18.25 -13.87 10.63
N MET A 20 17.12 -14.43 10.20
CA MET A 20 16.36 -13.80 9.14
C MET A 20 15.30 -12.92 9.82
N ALA A 21 15.56 -11.62 9.86
CA ALA A 21 14.52 -10.65 10.13
C ALA A 21 13.34 -11.00 9.21
N THR A 22 12.22 -11.41 9.79
CA THR A 22 11.00 -11.73 9.02
C THR A 22 10.60 -10.46 8.30
N VAL A 23 10.82 -10.42 7.00
CA VAL A 23 10.41 -9.30 6.16
C VAL A 23 8.89 -9.19 6.27
N GLU A 24 8.42 -8.10 6.87
CA GLU A 24 6.99 -7.86 7.03
C GLU A 24 6.31 -7.81 5.67
N LYS A 25 5.37 -8.71 5.44
CA LYS A 25 4.62 -8.77 4.19
C LYS A 25 3.71 -7.55 4.07
N MET A 26 3.62 -7.01 2.86
CA MET A 26 2.77 -5.89 2.52
C MET A 26 1.59 -6.38 1.66
N PRO A 27 0.37 -6.45 2.22
CA PRO A 27 -0.78 -6.85 1.44
C PRO A 27 -1.14 -5.77 0.42
N MET A 28 -1.43 -6.21 -0.80
CA MET A 28 -1.91 -5.35 -1.88
C MET A 28 -2.79 -6.15 -2.85
N LEU A 29 -3.64 -5.45 -3.58
CA LEU A 29 -4.42 -6.04 -4.66
C LEU A 29 -3.53 -6.23 -5.91
N GLN A 30 -3.96 -7.07 -6.84
CA GLN A 30 -3.27 -7.26 -8.11
C GLN A 30 -3.06 -5.93 -8.86
N GLU A 31 -4.08 -5.08 -8.90
CA GLU A 31 -4.03 -3.77 -9.54
C GLU A 31 -2.94 -2.86 -8.93
N GLY A 32 -2.78 -2.88 -7.61
CA GLY A 32 -1.74 -2.10 -6.91
C GLY A 32 -0.33 -2.59 -7.27
N TYR A 33 -0.14 -3.91 -7.32
CA TYR A 33 1.12 -4.50 -7.75
C TYR A 33 1.48 -4.14 -9.19
N GLU A 34 0.51 -4.21 -10.11
CA GLU A 34 0.71 -3.84 -11.51
C GLU A 34 1.03 -2.36 -11.69
N THR A 35 0.34 -1.49 -10.94
CA THR A 35 0.60 -0.04 -10.95
C THR A 35 2.02 0.27 -10.47
N LEU A 36 2.44 -0.30 -9.34
CA LEU A 36 3.80 -0.11 -8.84
C LEU A 36 4.86 -0.66 -9.80
N SER A 37 4.59 -1.80 -10.43
CA SER A 37 5.49 -2.40 -11.42
C SER A 37 5.63 -1.52 -12.67
N ALA A 38 4.54 -0.92 -13.15
CA ALA A 38 4.56 0.02 -14.26
C ALA A 38 5.32 1.31 -13.91
N ASP A 39 5.10 1.85 -12.72
CA ASP A 39 5.84 3.03 -12.23
C ASP A 39 7.33 2.76 -12.10
N LEU A 40 7.71 1.60 -11.57
CA LEU A 40 9.12 1.18 -11.49
C LEU A 40 9.77 1.16 -12.88
N LYS A 41 9.08 0.57 -13.86
CA LYS A 41 9.57 0.52 -15.24
C LYS A 41 9.74 1.92 -15.84
N ARG A 42 8.76 2.80 -15.62
CA ARG A 42 8.79 4.19 -16.08
C ARG A 42 9.97 4.96 -15.47
N LEU A 43 10.16 4.86 -14.15
CA LEU A 43 11.25 5.55 -13.46
C LEU A 43 12.63 5.03 -13.89
N LYS A 44 12.78 3.71 -14.06
CA LYS A 44 14.02 3.14 -14.59
C LYS A 44 14.32 3.61 -16.02
N ALA A 45 13.29 3.80 -16.86
CA ALA A 45 13.46 4.31 -18.20
C ALA A 45 13.83 5.82 -18.24
N GLU A 46 13.55 6.57 -17.17
CA GLU A 46 13.91 7.99 -17.04
C GLU A 46 15.42 8.19 -16.73
N ARG A 47 16.09 7.19 -16.15
CA ARG A 47 17.51 7.30 -15.74
C ARG A 47 18.44 7.78 -16.86
N PRO A 48 18.43 7.23 -18.08
CA PRO A 48 19.32 7.70 -19.14
C PRO A 48 19.12 9.18 -19.46
N THR A 49 17.86 9.63 -19.55
CA THR A 49 17.53 11.04 -19.82
C THR A 49 18.09 11.98 -18.75
N ILE A 50 18.06 11.56 -17.46
CA ILE A 50 18.63 12.34 -16.37
C ILE A 50 20.16 12.38 -16.46
N VAL A 51 20.80 11.27 -16.83
CA VAL A 51 22.25 11.22 -17.02
C VAL A 51 22.66 12.17 -18.14
N ASP A 52 21.97 12.13 -19.29
CA ASP A 52 22.21 13.03 -20.42
C ASP A 52 22.05 14.51 -20.01
N ALA A 53 21.00 14.84 -19.25
CA ALA A 53 20.78 16.19 -18.74
C ALA A 53 21.89 16.68 -17.80
N ILE A 54 22.44 15.77 -16.97
CA ILE A 54 23.59 16.08 -16.09
C ILE A 54 24.84 16.33 -16.92
N GLU A 55 25.11 15.53 -17.95
CA GLU A 55 26.26 15.70 -18.83
C GLU A 55 26.18 17.00 -19.65
N GLU A 56 25.01 17.30 -20.20
CA GLU A 56 24.73 18.54 -20.90
C GLU A 56 24.95 19.76 -20.00
N ALA A 57 24.36 19.75 -18.78
CA ALA A 57 24.54 20.83 -17.83
C ALA A 57 26.01 21.04 -17.42
N ARG A 58 26.80 19.96 -17.30
CA ARG A 58 28.24 20.06 -17.02
C ARG A 58 29.02 20.77 -18.13
N ALA A 59 28.60 20.61 -19.36
CA ALA A 59 29.26 21.26 -20.49
C ALA A 59 29.09 22.79 -20.54
N HIS A 60 28.09 23.33 -19.78
CA HIS A 60 27.78 24.76 -19.74
C HIS A 60 28.66 25.60 -18.78
N GLY A 61 29.63 25.01 -18.04
CA GLY A 61 30.61 25.73 -17.26
C GLY A 61 30.52 25.55 -15.75
N ASP A 62 30.64 26.62 -14.96
CA ASP A 62 30.77 26.58 -13.50
C ASP A 62 29.59 25.82 -12.84
N LEU A 63 29.92 24.68 -12.21
CA LEU A 63 28.93 23.79 -11.60
C LEU A 63 28.32 24.37 -10.32
N SER A 64 29.00 25.27 -9.65
CA SER A 64 28.52 25.83 -8.36
C SER A 64 27.34 26.77 -8.52
N GLU A 65 27.23 27.46 -9.66
CA GLU A 65 26.15 28.38 -10.00
C GLU A 65 25.20 27.84 -11.10
N ASN A 66 25.39 26.61 -11.54
CA ASN A 66 24.62 26.00 -12.62
C ASN A 66 23.29 25.40 -12.10
N ALA A 67 22.22 26.17 -12.23
CA ALA A 67 20.88 25.76 -11.78
C ALA A 67 20.38 24.50 -12.50
N GLU A 68 20.71 24.31 -13.78
CA GLU A 68 20.30 23.10 -14.56
C GLU A 68 20.98 21.85 -14.04
N TYR A 69 22.28 21.95 -13.71
CA TYR A 69 23.02 20.85 -13.07
C TYR A 69 22.41 20.46 -11.72
N HIS A 70 22.12 21.43 -10.87
CA HIS A 70 21.53 21.17 -9.56
C HIS A 70 20.13 20.56 -9.68
N ALA A 71 19.29 21.07 -10.59
CA ALA A 71 17.96 20.51 -10.85
C ALA A 71 18.03 19.05 -11.36
N ALA A 72 18.94 18.76 -12.28
CA ALA A 72 19.12 17.41 -12.79
C ALA A 72 19.64 16.43 -11.73
N LYS A 73 20.55 16.88 -10.86
CA LYS A 73 21.05 16.09 -9.71
C LYS A 73 19.96 15.86 -8.66
N GLU A 74 19.14 16.85 -8.38
CA GLU A 74 17.98 16.70 -7.48
C GLU A 74 16.99 15.68 -8.07
N ARG A 75 16.66 15.80 -9.36
CA ARG A 75 15.79 14.84 -10.05
C ARG A 75 16.35 13.42 -10.00
N GLN A 76 17.66 13.26 -10.20
CA GLN A 76 18.33 11.96 -10.05
C GLN A 76 18.08 11.36 -8.65
N GLY A 77 18.30 12.14 -7.61
CA GLY A 77 18.09 11.70 -6.22
C GLY A 77 16.63 11.28 -5.96
N GLN A 78 15.67 12.05 -6.45
CA GLN A 78 14.25 11.74 -6.31
C GLN A 78 13.86 10.45 -7.02
N VAL A 79 14.34 10.24 -8.25
CA VAL A 79 14.06 9.03 -9.03
C VAL A 79 14.68 7.81 -8.39
N GLU A 80 15.94 7.88 -7.93
CA GLU A 80 16.59 6.74 -7.26
C GLU A 80 15.91 6.39 -5.93
N ALA A 81 15.52 7.37 -5.14
CA ALA A 81 14.77 7.14 -3.91
C ALA A 81 13.42 6.48 -4.18
N SER A 82 12.69 6.94 -5.21
CA SER A 82 11.41 6.36 -5.62
C SER A 82 11.55 4.93 -6.13
N ILE A 83 12.60 4.63 -6.91
CA ILE A 83 12.90 3.28 -7.39
C ILE A 83 13.14 2.36 -6.20
N SER A 84 13.99 2.77 -5.26
CA SER A 84 14.31 1.98 -4.07
C SER A 84 13.07 1.68 -3.22
N ASP A 85 12.21 2.67 -3.01
CA ASP A 85 10.95 2.53 -2.26
C ASP A 85 9.98 1.55 -2.94
N ILE A 86 9.83 1.66 -4.27
CA ILE A 86 8.94 0.76 -5.02
C ILE A 86 9.51 -0.66 -5.04
N GLU A 87 10.81 -0.84 -5.23
CA GLU A 87 11.46 -2.16 -5.21
C GLU A 87 11.29 -2.84 -3.84
N ASP A 88 11.43 -2.09 -2.73
CA ASP A 88 11.16 -2.61 -1.39
C ASP A 88 9.70 -3.06 -1.24
N LYS A 89 8.73 -2.22 -1.64
CA LYS A 89 7.31 -2.55 -1.60
C LYS A 89 6.97 -3.80 -2.42
N LEU A 90 7.47 -3.89 -3.65
CA LEU A 90 7.26 -5.06 -4.51
C LEU A 90 7.91 -6.32 -3.96
N SER A 91 9.08 -6.22 -3.34
CA SER A 91 9.76 -7.37 -2.72
C SER A 91 8.99 -7.95 -1.53
N ARG A 92 8.24 -7.12 -0.83
CA ARG A 92 7.40 -7.49 0.32
C ARG A 92 5.94 -7.76 -0.06
N ALA A 93 5.57 -7.57 -1.33
CA ALA A 93 4.21 -7.68 -1.79
C ALA A 93 3.60 -9.06 -1.49
N GLN A 94 2.41 -9.06 -0.91
CA GLN A 94 1.53 -10.20 -0.81
C GLN A 94 0.25 -9.86 -1.58
N ILE A 95 0.13 -10.41 -2.77
CA ILE A 95 -1.04 -10.15 -3.63
C ILE A 95 -2.23 -10.92 -3.08
N ILE A 96 -3.34 -10.21 -2.89
CA ILE A 96 -4.61 -10.76 -2.42
C ILE A 96 -5.66 -10.47 -3.48
N ASP A 97 -6.32 -11.52 -3.98
CA ASP A 97 -7.53 -11.38 -4.82
C ASP A 97 -8.76 -11.46 -3.90
N PRO A 98 -9.59 -10.40 -3.85
CA PRO A 98 -10.82 -10.43 -3.05
C PRO A 98 -11.75 -11.58 -3.40
N LYS A 99 -11.77 -12.04 -4.66
CA LYS A 99 -12.63 -13.12 -5.13
C LYS A 99 -12.27 -14.50 -4.57
N ASP A 100 -11.02 -14.65 -4.11
CA ASP A 100 -10.56 -15.89 -3.46
C ASP A 100 -10.90 -15.89 -1.96
N LEU A 101 -11.42 -14.78 -1.43
CA LEU A 101 -11.78 -14.64 -0.03
C LEU A 101 -13.23 -15.01 0.20
N SER A 102 -13.50 -15.52 1.40
CA SER A 102 -14.84 -15.84 1.88
C SER A 102 -14.88 -15.72 3.41
N GLY A 103 -16.06 -15.56 3.97
CA GLY A 103 -16.25 -15.52 5.42
C GLY A 103 -17.23 -14.45 5.87
N ASP A 104 -17.40 -14.37 7.18
CA ASP A 104 -18.35 -13.49 7.86
C ASP A 104 -17.68 -12.24 8.48
N LYS A 105 -16.37 -12.05 8.26
CA LYS A 105 -15.61 -10.95 8.83
C LYS A 105 -14.99 -10.07 7.76
N VAL A 106 -14.87 -8.81 8.10
CA VAL A 106 -14.13 -7.83 7.29
C VAL A 106 -12.63 -8.16 7.35
N VAL A 107 -12.03 -8.38 6.18
CA VAL A 107 -10.60 -8.60 6.01
C VAL A 107 -10.05 -7.68 4.93
N PHE A 108 -8.72 -7.67 4.73
CA PHE A 108 -8.09 -6.95 3.62
C PHE A 108 -8.74 -7.37 2.27
N GLY A 109 -9.00 -6.41 1.40
CA GLY A 109 -9.65 -6.63 0.11
C GLY A 109 -11.18 -6.61 0.16
N ALA A 110 -11.80 -6.77 1.34
CA ALA A 110 -13.25 -6.75 1.47
C ALA A 110 -13.84 -5.38 1.08
N THR A 111 -14.99 -5.42 0.43
CA THR A 111 -15.84 -4.26 0.18
C THR A 111 -16.96 -4.25 1.21
N VAL A 112 -17.02 -3.19 2.01
CA VAL A 112 -17.93 -3.06 3.15
C VAL A 112 -18.91 -1.93 2.90
N THR A 113 -20.19 -2.19 3.09
CA THR A 113 -21.20 -1.14 3.16
C THR A 113 -21.46 -0.81 4.63
N LEU A 114 -21.27 0.45 4.98
CA LEU A 114 -21.47 1.00 6.33
C LEU A 114 -22.70 1.88 6.34
N LEU A 115 -23.44 1.88 7.42
CA LEU A 115 -24.46 2.91 7.71
C LEU A 115 -23.84 3.93 8.66
N ASP A 116 -23.96 5.20 8.33
CA ASP A 116 -23.58 6.29 9.23
C ASP A 116 -24.65 6.56 10.28
N GLU A 117 -24.43 7.55 11.14
CA GLU A 117 -25.35 7.96 12.22
C GLU A 117 -26.75 8.40 11.72
N ASN A 118 -26.92 8.60 10.40
CA ASN A 118 -28.17 8.97 9.75
C ASN A 118 -28.75 7.84 8.89
N ASP A 119 -28.30 6.60 9.11
CA ASP A 119 -28.64 5.42 8.30
C ASP A 119 -28.29 5.55 6.81
N LYS A 120 -27.37 6.45 6.47
CA LYS A 120 -26.93 6.64 5.09
C LYS A 120 -25.88 5.61 4.72
N PRO A 121 -26.08 4.83 3.65
CA PRO A 121 -25.10 3.84 3.23
C PRO A 121 -23.87 4.49 2.58
N ILE A 122 -22.69 4.05 3.01
CA ILE A 122 -21.40 4.43 2.45
C ILE A 122 -20.63 3.14 2.15
N LYS A 123 -20.04 3.05 0.96
CA LYS A 123 -19.32 1.85 0.52
C LYS A 123 -17.82 2.11 0.51
N TYR A 124 -17.06 1.23 1.16
CA TYR A 124 -15.60 1.26 1.18
C TYR A 124 -14.99 -0.10 0.84
N GLN A 125 -13.90 -0.08 0.07
CA GLN A 125 -13.03 -1.22 -0.11
C GLN A 125 -11.76 -1.04 0.73
N ILE A 126 -11.35 -2.08 1.47
CA ILE A 126 -10.14 -2.07 2.28
C ILE A 126 -8.96 -2.51 1.44
N VAL A 127 -8.01 -1.62 1.22
CA VAL A 127 -6.88 -1.79 0.29
C VAL A 127 -5.54 -1.46 0.96
N GLY A 128 -4.44 -1.60 0.23
CA GLY A 128 -3.12 -1.18 0.66
C GLY A 128 -2.96 0.34 0.75
N GLN A 129 -1.90 0.80 1.40
CA GLN A 129 -1.63 2.24 1.54
C GLN A 129 -1.45 2.93 0.18
N THR A 130 -0.79 2.26 -0.76
CA THR A 130 -0.51 2.79 -2.10
C THR A 130 -1.72 2.82 -3.01
N GLU A 131 -2.77 2.07 -2.67
CA GLU A 131 -4.01 1.93 -3.43
C GLU A 131 -5.14 2.79 -2.88
N ALA A 132 -4.95 3.36 -1.68
CA ALA A 132 -5.97 4.13 -0.99
C ALA A 132 -6.35 5.41 -1.78
N ASN A 133 -7.65 5.58 -1.99
CA ASN A 133 -8.21 6.75 -2.63
C ASN A 133 -9.63 7.01 -2.09
N ALA A 134 -9.74 7.96 -1.19
CA ALA A 134 -11.02 8.30 -0.54
C ALA A 134 -12.12 8.71 -1.53
N LYS A 135 -11.75 9.31 -2.68
CA LYS A 135 -12.72 9.73 -3.70
C LYS A 135 -13.40 8.55 -4.40
N THR A 136 -12.72 7.41 -4.47
CA THR A 136 -13.24 6.18 -5.07
C THR A 136 -13.72 5.17 -4.02
N GLY A 137 -13.80 5.55 -2.75
CA GLY A 137 -14.21 4.67 -1.66
C GLY A 137 -13.16 3.60 -1.31
N ARG A 138 -11.90 3.82 -1.63
CA ARG A 138 -10.79 2.93 -1.25
C ARG A 138 -10.09 3.47 -0.01
N ILE A 139 -10.12 2.73 1.07
CA ILE A 139 -9.47 3.11 2.34
C ILE A 139 -8.33 2.17 2.68
N SER A 140 -7.25 2.76 3.19
CA SER A 140 -6.11 1.96 3.65
C SER A 140 -6.49 1.10 4.85
N TYR A 141 -6.04 -0.16 4.86
CA TYR A 141 -6.17 -1.03 6.03
C TYR A 141 -5.49 -0.47 7.29
N ASN A 142 -4.51 0.43 7.12
CA ASN A 142 -3.81 1.14 8.20
C ASN A 142 -4.49 2.45 8.62
N SER A 143 -5.53 2.90 7.91
CA SER A 143 -6.29 4.08 8.32
C SER A 143 -7.08 3.81 9.61
N PRO A 144 -7.47 4.84 10.38
CA PRO A 144 -8.29 4.65 11.57
C PRO A 144 -9.56 3.84 11.30
N LEU A 145 -10.28 4.17 10.22
CA LEU A 145 -11.49 3.43 9.80
C LEU A 145 -11.16 2.00 9.35
N GLY A 146 -10.12 1.81 8.52
CA GLY A 146 -9.71 0.50 8.05
C GLY A 146 -9.34 -0.44 9.21
N ARG A 147 -8.57 0.05 10.18
CA ARG A 147 -8.22 -0.72 11.40
C ARG A 147 -9.43 -1.02 12.28
N GLY A 148 -10.37 -0.10 12.38
CA GLY A 148 -11.61 -0.30 13.14
C GLY A 148 -12.52 -1.35 12.51
N LEU A 149 -12.52 -1.44 11.18
CA LEU A 149 -13.37 -2.36 10.42
C LEU A 149 -12.83 -3.78 10.36
N ILE A 150 -11.51 -3.96 10.22
CA ILE A 150 -10.91 -5.30 10.11
C ILE A 150 -11.28 -6.17 11.31
N GLY A 151 -11.78 -7.37 11.03
CA GLY A 151 -12.25 -8.35 12.03
C GLY A 151 -13.72 -8.18 12.42
N ARG A 152 -14.40 -7.09 12.04
CA ARG A 152 -15.82 -6.87 12.32
C ARG A 152 -16.70 -7.78 11.46
N LYS A 153 -17.86 -8.08 12.03
CA LYS A 153 -18.93 -8.86 11.39
C LYS A 153 -20.10 -7.97 11.00
N LEU A 154 -21.03 -8.56 10.29
CA LEU A 154 -22.31 -7.94 9.99
C LEU A 154 -23.00 -7.47 11.26
N ASP A 155 -23.66 -6.32 11.19
CA ASP A 155 -24.41 -5.67 12.28
C ASP A 155 -23.55 -5.21 13.49
N GLU A 156 -22.22 -5.30 13.40
CA GLU A 156 -21.34 -4.73 14.44
C GLU A 156 -21.11 -3.23 14.24
N GLU A 157 -21.11 -2.52 15.38
CA GLU A 157 -20.76 -1.09 15.41
C GLU A 157 -19.26 -0.88 15.41
N VAL A 158 -18.85 0.18 14.73
CA VAL A 158 -17.45 0.64 14.65
C VAL A 158 -17.39 2.11 15.04
N GLU A 159 -16.68 2.39 16.10
CA GLU A 159 -16.34 3.74 16.51
C GLU A 159 -14.96 4.11 15.98
N VAL A 160 -14.85 5.26 15.33
CA VAL A 160 -13.62 5.77 14.75
C VAL A 160 -13.37 7.20 15.19
N THR A 161 -12.23 7.42 15.83
CA THR A 161 -11.77 8.77 16.16
C THR A 161 -11.05 9.38 14.95
N VAL A 162 -11.58 10.46 14.45
CA VAL A 162 -10.98 11.28 13.38
C VAL A 162 -10.76 12.70 13.87
N PRO A 163 -9.92 13.54 13.20
CA PRO A 163 -9.66 14.92 13.65
C PRO A 163 -10.92 15.76 13.84
N ALA A 164 -12.01 15.44 13.14
CA ALA A 164 -13.32 16.11 13.25
C ALA A 164 -14.20 15.61 14.41
N GLY A 165 -13.71 14.64 15.23
CA GLY A 165 -14.44 14.03 16.33
C GLY A 165 -14.65 12.52 16.17
N GLU A 166 -15.51 11.95 16.99
CA GLU A 166 -15.89 10.53 16.92
C GLU A 166 -16.93 10.32 15.83
N ARG A 167 -16.85 9.21 15.13
CA ARG A 167 -17.80 8.77 14.12
C ARG A 167 -18.19 7.33 14.39
N TYR A 168 -19.49 7.06 14.24
CA TYR A 168 -20.06 5.74 14.45
C TYR A 168 -20.60 5.18 13.14
N TYR A 169 -20.32 3.92 12.90
CA TYR A 169 -20.76 3.20 11.71
C TYR A 169 -21.25 1.82 12.09
N VAL A 170 -22.23 1.30 11.36
CA VAL A 170 -22.69 -0.09 11.46
C VAL A 170 -22.34 -0.83 10.17
N VAL A 171 -21.76 -2.01 10.30
CA VAL A 171 -21.45 -2.88 9.14
C VAL A 171 -22.76 -3.49 8.62
N SER A 172 -23.27 -3.01 7.49
CA SER A 172 -24.53 -3.51 6.93
C SER A 172 -24.34 -4.57 5.85
N LYS A 173 -23.16 -4.63 5.20
CA LYS A 173 -22.85 -5.62 4.18
C LYS A 173 -21.35 -5.84 4.05
N ILE A 174 -20.94 -7.10 3.81
CA ILE A 174 -19.56 -7.49 3.49
C ILE A 174 -19.58 -8.23 2.17
N GLU A 175 -18.77 -7.80 1.21
CA GLU A 175 -18.65 -8.38 -0.14
C GLU A 175 -17.18 -8.62 -0.46
N PHE A 176 -16.90 -9.70 -1.16
CA PHE A 176 -15.58 -10.04 -1.71
C PHE A 176 -15.70 -10.01 -3.24
N ILE A 177 -15.40 -8.85 -3.84
CA ILE A 177 -15.61 -8.56 -5.28
C ILE A 177 -14.38 -7.93 -5.92
#